data_756d9b59c1b67cfe81004fbc4ab8cfcf
#
_entry.id   756d9b59c1b67cfe81004fbc4ab8cfcf
#
_cell.length_a   1.000
_cell.length_b   1.000
_cell.length_c   1.000
_cell.angle_alpha   90.00
_cell.angle_beta   90.00
_cell.angle_gamma   90.00
#
_symmetry.space_group_name_H-M   'P 1'
#
loop_
_entity.id
_entity.type
_entity.pdbx_description
1 polymer ?
#
loop_
_entity_poly.entity_id
_entity_poly.type
_entity_poly.pdbx_seq_one_letter_code
_entity_poly.pdbx_strand_id
1 'polypeptide(L)'
;LIEGKAIKVHPLVCTAFNADFDGDQMAVHIPLSQESQVEASVLMLATQNVLSPANGQPLAVPTQDIVLGCYYLTRARAGAEGEGRAFANVEEIYHALQAEQVELLTPIFLRHSGRLIDLTKQYDNQDVLHADLQEVRNQLIETTVGRAIFNDHLPEEMPFINGLLKKKGLQQAGNYCYLTLGSET
;
A
#
# COMPACT_ATOMS: atom_id res chain seq x y z
N LEU A 1 10.53 1.16 22.93
CA LEU A 1 11.74 0.60 23.53
C LEU A 1 11.68 -0.92 23.50
N ILE A 2 12.81 -1.54 23.29
CA ILE A 2 12.98 -2.99 23.32
C ILE A 2 14.12 -3.32 24.31
N GLU A 3 14.30 -4.58 24.65
CA GLU A 3 15.43 -5.02 25.47
C GLU A 3 16.77 -4.62 24.80
N GLY A 4 17.72 -4.15 25.60
CA GLY A 4 19.00 -3.67 25.13
C GLY A 4 19.03 -2.14 24.93
N LYS A 5 19.98 -1.67 24.12
CA LYS A 5 20.21 -0.25 23.84
C LYS A 5 19.63 0.15 22.46
N ALA A 6 18.46 -0.34 22.11
CA ALA A 6 17.85 -0.09 20.82
C ALA A 6 16.44 0.51 20.96
N ILE A 7 16.05 1.31 19.97
CA ILE A 7 14.71 1.86 19.82
C ILE A 7 14.10 1.23 18.57
N LYS A 8 12.93 0.59 18.72
CA LYS A 8 12.18 0.06 17.58
C LYS A 8 11.29 1.17 17.02
N VAL A 9 11.47 1.49 15.76
CA VAL A 9 10.74 2.55 15.05
C VAL A 9 9.99 1.94 13.87
N HIS A 10 8.74 2.35 13.68
CA HIS A 10 7.94 1.89 12.56
C HIS A 10 8.46 2.51 11.25
N PRO A 11 8.59 1.76 10.15
CA PRO A 11 9.12 2.27 8.88
C PRO A 11 8.38 3.49 8.31
N LEU A 12 7.07 3.62 8.51
CA LEU A 12 6.27 4.75 8.01
C LEU A 12 6.62 6.09 8.66
N VAL A 13 7.21 6.11 9.85
CA VAL A 13 7.63 7.36 10.53
C VAL A 13 9.07 7.74 10.23
N CYS A 14 9.83 6.91 9.54
CA CYS A 14 11.22 7.18 9.18
C CYS A 14 11.37 8.47 8.36
N THR A 15 10.45 8.75 7.46
CA THR A 15 10.45 9.98 6.65
C THR A 15 10.29 11.22 7.53
N ALA A 16 9.40 11.20 8.51
CA ALA A 16 9.16 12.32 9.43
C ALA A 16 10.36 12.56 10.36
N PHE A 17 11.02 11.50 10.82
CA PHE A 17 12.22 11.60 11.64
C PHE A 17 13.51 11.80 10.83
N ASN A 18 13.44 11.72 9.50
CA ASN A 18 14.61 11.65 8.61
C ASN A 18 15.61 10.59 9.10
N ALA A 19 15.10 9.42 9.49
CA ALA A 19 15.86 8.33 10.07
C ALA A 19 15.97 7.16 9.11
N ASP A 20 17.10 6.48 9.15
CA ASP A 20 17.31 5.18 8.52
C ASP A 20 17.83 4.17 9.54
N PHE A 21 18.12 2.96 9.11
CA PHE A 21 18.55 1.88 10.00
C PHE A 21 20.03 1.53 9.83
N ASP A 22 20.85 2.50 9.42
CA ASP A 22 22.29 2.33 9.21
C ASP A 22 23.16 2.62 10.45
N GLY A 23 22.53 2.97 11.57
CA GLY A 23 23.21 3.28 12.82
C GLY A 23 22.83 4.62 13.45
N ASP A 24 21.73 5.22 12.99
CA ASP A 24 21.18 6.45 13.56
C ASP A 24 20.90 6.33 15.06
N GLN A 25 21.13 7.41 15.79
CA GLN A 25 20.85 7.52 17.21
C GLN A 25 19.65 8.43 17.45
N MET A 26 18.81 8.05 18.42
CA MET A 26 17.67 8.83 18.87
C MET A 26 17.70 8.99 20.38
N ALA A 27 17.16 10.11 20.86
CA ALA A 27 16.91 10.34 22.28
C ALA A 27 15.44 10.08 22.61
N VAL A 28 15.20 9.63 23.84
CA VAL A 28 13.86 9.46 24.40
C VAL A 28 13.63 10.50 25.47
N HIS A 29 12.55 11.26 25.36
CA HIS A 29 12.16 12.28 26.33
C HIS A 29 10.80 11.92 26.94
N ILE A 30 10.67 12.17 28.25
CA ILE A 30 9.40 11.96 28.98
C ILE A 30 8.88 13.35 29.35
N PRO A 31 7.70 13.79 28.83
CA PRO A 31 7.11 15.06 29.23
C PRO A 31 6.64 15.02 30.68
N LEU A 32 7.12 15.96 31.52
CA LEU A 32 6.81 15.99 32.95
C LEU A 32 5.73 16.99 33.30
N SER A 33 5.63 18.12 32.59
CA SER A 33 4.59 19.12 32.82
C SER A 33 3.31 18.81 32.06
N GLN A 34 2.18 19.28 32.54
CA GLN A 34 0.87 19.12 31.85
C GLN A 34 0.89 19.79 30.47
N GLU A 35 1.52 20.95 30.36
CA GLU A 35 1.68 21.68 29.07
C GLU A 35 2.46 20.86 28.07
N SER A 36 3.62 20.29 28.47
CA SER A 36 4.42 19.43 27.62
C SER A 36 3.68 18.13 27.21
N GLN A 37 2.82 17.58 28.08
CA GLN A 37 2.00 16.41 27.74
C GLN A 37 0.96 16.74 26.70
N VAL A 38 0.30 17.92 26.81
CA VAL A 38 -0.66 18.40 25.81
C VAL A 38 0.03 18.68 24.48
N GLU A 39 1.18 19.35 24.48
CA GLU A 39 1.96 19.59 23.27
C GLU A 39 2.40 18.27 22.60
N ALA A 40 2.88 17.31 23.38
CA ALA A 40 3.27 16.00 22.86
C ALA A 40 2.09 15.25 22.22
N SER A 41 0.91 15.30 22.85
CA SER A 41 -0.28 14.61 22.34
C SER A 41 -0.92 15.31 21.15
N VAL A 42 -0.98 16.64 21.13
CA VAL A 42 -1.68 17.41 20.09
C VAL A 42 -0.77 17.70 18.88
N LEU A 43 0.50 18.05 19.13
CA LEU A 43 1.41 18.52 18.07
C LEU A 43 2.40 17.45 17.59
N MET A 44 2.74 16.45 18.43
CA MET A 44 3.82 15.52 18.11
C MET A 44 3.36 14.09 17.82
N LEU A 45 2.15 13.72 18.25
CA LEU A 45 1.66 12.36 18.04
C LEU A 45 1.54 12.04 16.55
N ALA A 46 2.16 10.95 16.09
CA ALA A 46 2.25 10.58 14.69
C ALA A 46 0.88 10.40 14.01
N THR A 47 -0.11 9.89 14.74
CA THR A 47 -1.49 9.73 14.25
C THR A 47 -2.20 11.05 13.97
N GLN A 48 -1.78 12.15 14.58
CA GLN A 48 -2.32 13.48 14.34
C GLN A 48 -1.51 14.29 13.30
N ASN A 49 -0.34 13.77 12.90
CA ASN A 49 0.55 14.40 11.92
C ASN A 49 0.67 13.54 10.65
N VAL A 50 -0.48 13.17 10.09
CA VAL A 50 -0.54 12.36 8.86
C VAL A 50 -0.11 13.18 7.65
N LEU A 51 -0.38 14.49 7.67
CA LEU A 51 -0.05 15.41 6.57
C LEU A 51 1.18 16.26 6.88
N SER A 52 1.97 16.51 5.84
CA SER A 52 3.10 17.44 5.91
C SER A 52 2.61 18.89 6.04
N PRO A 53 3.07 19.65 7.03
CA PRO A 53 2.74 21.06 7.16
C PRO A 53 3.33 21.94 6.03
N ALA A 54 4.31 21.43 5.29
CA ALA A 54 4.96 22.16 4.21
C ALA A 54 4.15 22.19 2.91
N ASN A 55 3.46 21.10 2.58
CA ASN A 55 2.77 20.94 1.29
C ASN A 55 1.41 20.24 1.39
N GLY A 56 0.95 19.86 2.59
CA GLY A 56 -0.31 19.17 2.81
C GLY A 56 -0.39 17.75 2.25
N GLN A 57 0.75 17.16 1.87
CA GLN A 57 0.77 15.80 1.36
C GLN A 57 0.95 14.78 2.49
N PRO A 58 0.46 13.53 2.34
CA PRO A 58 0.68 12.50 3.34
C PRO A 58 2.16 12.25 3.60
N LEU A 59 2.54 12.23 4.89
CA LEU A 59 3.89 11.90 5.35
C LEU A 59 4.08 10.39 5.50
N ALA A 60 3.04 9.69 5.99
CA ALA A 60 3.06 8.25 6.21
C ALA A 60 2.79 7.52 4.88
N VAL A 61 3.75 7.53 3.97
CA VAL A 61 3.67 6.84 2.69
C VAL A 61 4.61 5.63 2.67
N PRO A 62 4.28 4.57 1.92
CA PRO A 62 5.17 3.42 1.77
C PRO A 62 6.54 3.83 1.23
N THR A 63 7.59 3.39 1.93
CA THR A 63 9.00 3.64 1.57
C THR A 63 9.82 2.37 1.73
N GLN A 64 11.07 2.38 1.30
CA GLN A 64 12.05 1.31 1.51
C GLN A 64 11.52 -0.08 1.15
N ASP A 65 11.57 -1.04 2.06
CA ASP A 65 11.20 -2.44 1.87
C ASP A 65 9.71 -2.63 1.57
N ILE A 66 8.85 -1.73 2.03
CA ILE A 66 7.41 -1.77 1.73
C ILE A 66 7.18 -1.55 0.23
N VAL A 67 7.87 -0.58 -0.37
CA VAL A 67 7.81 -0.33 -1.82
C VAL A 67 8.32 -1.53 -2.61
N LEU A 68 9.43 -2.12 -2.16
CA LEU A 68 10.00 -3.31 -2.79
C LEU A 68 9.04 -4.50 -2.70
N GLY A 69 8.41 -4.71 -1.53
CA GLY A 69 7.43 -5.76 -1.31
C GLY A 69 6.20 -5.62 -2.21
N CYS A 70 5.61 -4.40 -2.27
CA CYS A 70 4.48 -4.12 -3.14
C CYS A 70 4.84 -4.24 -4.62
N TYR A 71 6.03 -3.80 -5.02
CA TYR A 71 6.53 -3.97 -6.39
C TYR A 71 6.62 -5.45 -6.74
N TYR A 72 7.23 -6.27 -5.87
CA TYR A 72 7.34 -7.71 -6.10
C TYR A 72 5.97 -8.37 -6.17
N LEU A 73 5.07 -8.04 -5.24
CA LEU A 73 3.72 -8.60 -5.17
C LEU A 73 2.90 -8.30 -6.44
N THR A 74 3.04 -7.11 -7.02
CA THR A 74 2.25 -6.67 -8.18
C THR A 74 2.90 -6.97 -9.54
N ARG A 75 4.08 -7.60 -9.54
CA ARG A 75 4.77 -8.04 -10.75
C ARG A 75 4.06 -9.23 -11.40
N ALA A 76 4.15 -9.34 -12.71
CA ALA A 76 3.72 -10.52 -13.47
C ALA A 76 4.93 -11.34 -13.93
N ARG A 77 4.81 -12.66 -13.92
CA ARG A 77 5.78 -13.60 -14.49
C ARG A 77 5.06 -14.51 -15.48
N ALA A 78 5.37 -14.34 -16.77
CA ALA A 78 4.88 -15.24 -17.80
C ALA A 78 5.46 -16.64 -17.64
N GLY A 79 4.70 -17.67 -17.97
CA GLY A 79 5.08 -19.06 -17.85
C GLY A 79 5.07 -19.59 -16.40
N ALA A 80 4.44 -18.88 -15.47
CA ALA A 80 4.26 -19.35 -14.10
C ALA A 80 3.17 -20.44 -14.02
N GLU A 81 3.28 -21.32 -13.03
CA GLU A 81 2.30 -22.39 -12.84
C GLU A 81 0.89 -21.84 -12.63
N GLY A 82 -0.09 -22.41 -13.35
CA GLY A 82 -1.47 -21.98 -13.30
C GLY A 82 -1.82 -20.73 -14.12
N GLU A 83 -0.91 -20.28 -15.02
CA GLU A 83 -1.17 -19.14 -15.90
C GLU A 83 -2.46 -19.31 -16.71
N GLY A 84 -3.24 -18.22 -16.82
CA GLY A 84 -4.49 -18.18 -17.58
C GLY A 84 -5.70 -18.81 -16.90
N ARG A 85 -5.59 -19.27 -15.66
CA ARG A 85 -6.75 -19.74 -14.89
C ARG A 85 -7.70 -18.60 -14.57
N ALA A 86 -8.99 -18.91 -14.55
CA ALA A 86 -10.06 -17.97 -14.20
C ALA A 86 -10.63 -18.29 -12.81
N PHE A 87 -10.83 -17.25 -12.01
CA PHE A 87 -11.34 -17.31 -10.65
C PHE A 87 -12.58 -16.42 -10.50
N ALA A 88 -13.56 -16.89 -9.73
CA ALA A 88 -14.79 -16.14 -9.48
C ALA A 88 -14.63 -15.07 -8.39
N ASN A 89 -13.77 -15.30 -7.42
CA ASN A 89 -13.49 -14.38 -6.30
C ASN A 89 -12.05 -14.54 -5.78
N VAL A 90 -11.66 -13.68 -4.86
CA VAL A 90 -10.31 -13.70 -4.26
C VAL A 90 -10.12 -14.90 -3.33
N GLU A 91 -11.17 -15.39 -2.70
CA GLU A 91 -11.13 -16.57 -1.82
C GLU A 91 -10.67 -17.82 -2.58
N GLU A 92 -11.18 -18.01 -3.80
CA GLU A 92 -10.73 -19.12 -4.67
C GLU A 92 -9.23 -19.00 -5.01
N ILE A 93 -8.74 -17.77 -5.18
CA ILE A 93 -7.31 -17.52 -5.40
C ILE A 93 -6.49 -17.94 -4.18
N TYR A 94 -6.92 -17.58 -2.96
CA TYR A 94 -6.25 -18.02 -1.73
C TYR A 94 -6.20 -19.54 -1.60
N HIS A 95 -7.30 -20.23 -1.90
CA HIS A 95 -7.33 -21.69 -1.89
C HIS A 95 -6.40 -22.32 -2.92
N ALA A 96 -6.37 -21.76 -4.14
CA ALA A 96 -5.48 -22.24 -5.20
C ALA A 96 -4.00 -22.00 -4.85
N LEU A 97 -3.68 -20.86 -4.20
CA LEU A 97 -2.35 -20.53 -3.73
C LEU A 97 -1.90 -21.47 -2.60
N GLN A 98 -2.77 -21.77 -1.64
CA GLN A 98 -2.50 -22.72 -0.56
C GLN A 98 -2.31 -24.16 -1.07
N ALA A 99 -3.00 -24.51 -2.15
CA ALA A 99 -2.88 -25.80 -2.82
C ALA A 99 -1.71 -25.86 -3.82
N GLU A 100 -0.86 -24.82 -3.85
CA GLU A 100 0.30 -24.70 -4.77
C GLU A 100 -0.06 -24.85 -6.25
N GLN A 101 -1.31 -24.52 -6.63
CA GLN A 101 -1.79 -24.59 -8.02
C GLN A 101 -1.50 -23.33 -8.83
N VAL A 102 -1.17 -22.25 -8.16
CA VAL A 102 -0.77 -20.95 -8.72
C VAL A 102 0.33 -20.36 -7.86
N GLU A 103 1.15 -19.48 -8.44
CA GLU A 103 2.14 -18.70 -7.71
C GLU A 103 1.69 -17.24 -7.58
N LEU A 104 2.33 -16.50 -6.67
CA LEU A 104 2.03 -15.07 -6.44
C LEU A 104 2.10 -14.20 -7.70
N LEU A 105 3.04 -14.51 -8.59
CA LEU A 105 3.31 -13.72 -9.80
C LEU A 105 2.56 -14.25 -11.04
N THR A 106 1.71 -15.27 -10.88
CA THR A 106 0.99 -15.91 -11.97
C THR A 106 -0.07 -14.98 -12.56
N PRO A 107 -0.06 -14.74 -13.89
CA PRO A 107 -1.15 -14.05 -14.57
C PRO A 107 -2.42 -14.92 -14.56
N ILE A 108 -3.53 -14.33 -14.18
CA ILE A 108 -4.83 -15.00 -14.02
C ILE A 108 -5.95 -14.12 -14.55
N PHE A 109 -7.13 -14.69 -14.68
CA PHE A 109 -8.37 -13.96 -14.91
C PHE A 109 -9.21 -13.96 -13.62
N LEU A 110 -9.58 -12.76 -13.16
CA LEU A 110 -10.45 -12.59 -12.00
C LEU A 110 -11.76 -11.97 -12.43
N ARG A 111 -12.87 -12.55 -11.96
CA ARG A 111 -14.19 -11.95 -12.14
C ARG A 111 -14.36 -10.80 -11.17
N HIS A 112 -14.51 -9.59 -11.70
CA HIS A 112 -14.60 -8.36 -10.91
C HIS A 112 -15.87 -7.59 -11.22
N SER A 113 -16.42 -6.96 -10.19
CA SER A 113 -17.53 -6.00 -10.26
C SER A 113 -17.18 -4.81 -9.40
N GLY A 114 -17.20 -3.62 -9.96
CA GLY A 114 -16.86 -2.39 -9.24
C GLY A 114 -15.99 -1.46 -10.07
N ARG A 115 -15.32 -0.55 -9.37
CA ARG A 115 -14.41 0.44 -9.98
C ARG A 115 -13.05 -0.19 -10.24
N LEU A 116 -12.50 0.06 -11.42
CA LEU A 116 -11.21 -0.46 -11.88
C LEU A 116 -10.34 0.69 -12.40
N ILE A 117 -9.09 0.72 -11.96
CA ILE A 117 -8.03 1.55 -12.52
C ILE A 117 -7.01 0.64 -13.19
N ASP A 118 -6.90 0.73 -14.51
CA ASP A 118 -5.96 -0.08 -15.28
C ASP A 118 -4.67 0.69 -15.57
N LEU A 119 -3.59 0.29 -14.88
CA LEU A 119 -2.25 0.84 -15.04
C LEU A 119 -1.33 -0.08 -15.86
N THR A 120 -1.84 -1.14 -16.48
CA THR A 120 -1.01 -2.11 -17.20
C THR A 120 -0.21 -1.47 -18.34
N LYS A 121 -0.72 -0.40 -18.92
CA LYS A 121 -0.09 0.38 -19.99
C LYS A 121 0.82 1.52 -19.48
N GLN A 122 0.80 1.82 -18.18
CA GLN A 122 1.54 2.91 -17.56
C GLN A 122 2.75 2.38 -16.80
N TYR A 123 3.90 2.25 -17.48
CA TYR A 123 5.08 1.66 -16.83
C TYR A 123 5.82 2.65 -15.90
N ASP A 124 6.04 3.90 -16.34
CA ASP A 124 6.90 4.85 -15.61
C ASP A 124 6.15 6.01 -14.95
N ASN A 125 5.07 6.45 -15.54
CA ASN A 125 4.33 7.62 -15.08
C ASN A 125 2.96 7.20 -14.52
N GLN A 126 2.99 6.39 -13.47
CA GLN A 126 1.78 5.87 -12.83
C GLN A 126 1.00 7.01 -12.18
N ASP A 127 -0.12 7.36 -12.77
CA ASP A 127 -1.03 8.38 -12.28
C ASP A 127 -2.36 7.73 -11.88
N VAL A 128 -2.44 7.35 -10.62
CA VAL A 128 -3.65 6.73 -10.03
C VAL A 128 -4.76 7.75 -9.84
N LEU A 129 -4.39 9.01 -9.53
CA LEU A 129 -5.35 10.07 -9.23
C LEU A 129 -6.12 10.54 -10.47
N HIS A 130 -5.46 10.57 -11.63
CA HIS A 130 -6.04 11.02 -12.89
C HIS A 130 -6.22 9.88 -13.90
N ALA A 131 -6.08 8.63 -13.46
CA ALA A 131 -6.31 7.47 -14.30
C ALA A 131 -7.81 7.33 -14.64
N ASP A 132 -8.08 6.81 -15.83
CA ASP A 132 -9.46 6.53 -16.25
C ASP A 132 -10.10 5.49 -15.32
N LEU A 133 -11.09 5.92 -14.57
CA LEU A 133 -11.87 5.08 -13.70
C LEU A 133 -12.93 4.36 -14.54
N GLN A 134 -12.79 3.04 -14.65
CA GLN A 134 -13.73 2.20 -15.38
C GLN A 134 -14.70 1.52 -14.39
N GLU A 135 -15.98 1.57 -14.68
CA GLU A 135 -16.97 0.79 -13.95
C GLU A 135 -17.22 -0.51 -14.68
N VAL A 136 -16.85 -1.63 -14.09
CA VAL A 136 -17.01 -2.96 -14.66
C VAL A 136 -18.08 -3.74 -13.89
N ARG A 137 -18.88 -4.53 -14.62
CA ARG A 137 -19.93 -5.37 -14.02
C ARG A 137 -19.73 -6.81 -14.45
N ASN A 138 -19.41 -7.67 -13.49
CA ASN A 138 -19.28 -9.11 -13.69
C ASN A 138 -18.37 -9.48 -14.88
N GLN A 139 -17.25 -8.78 -15.02
CA GLN A 139 -16.30 -8.93 -16.12
C GLN A 139 -15.06 -9.70 -15.65
N LEU A 140 -14.53 -10.55 -16.53
CA LEU A 140 -13.22 -11.15 -16.31
C LEU A 140 -12.14 -10.12 -16.67
N ILE A 141 -11.34 -9.76 -15.70
CA ILE A 141 -10.16 -8.88 -15.86
C ILE A 141 -8.89 -9.71 -15.82
N GLU A 142 -7.96 -9.40 -16.70
CA GLU A 142 -6.61 -9.97 -16.67
C GLU A 142 -5.80 -9.28 -15.58
N THR A 143 -5.30 -10.05 -14.61
CA THR A 143 -4.55 -9.56 -13.47
C THR A 143 -3.54 -10.61 -13.01
N THR A 144 -2.95 -10.46 -11.82
CA THR A 144 -2.10 -11.48 -11.20
C THR A 144 -2.63 -11.84 -9.82
N VAL A 145 -2.24 -13.01 -9.32
CA VAL A 145 -2.57 -13.46 -7.96
C VAL A 145 -2.18 -12.39 -6.94
N GLY A 146 -0.96 -11.87 -7.03
CA GLY A 146 -0.47 -10.86 -6.09
C GLY A 146 -1.21 -9.53 -6.17
N ARG A 147 -1.66 -9.07 -7.35
CA ARG A 147 -2.50 -7.87 -7.49
C ARG A 147 -3.87 -8.07 -6.87
N ALA A 148 -4.47 -9.25 -7.04
CA ALA A 148 -5.74 -9.58 -6.41
C ALA A 148 -5.64 -9.52 -4.88
N ILE A 149 -4.59 -10.14 -4.31
CA ILE A 149 -4.30 -10.10 -2.88
C ILE A 149 -4.03 -8.67 -2.38
N PHE A 150 -3.27 -7.88 -3.14
CA PHE A 150 -3.00 -6.48 -2.78
C PHE A 150 -4.29 -5.66 -2.67
N ASN A 151 -5.18 -5.80 -3.64
CA ASN A 151 -6.45 -5.06 -3.67
C ASN A 151 -7.45 -5.54 -2.59
N ASP A 152 -7.39 -6.81 -2.20
CA ASP A 152 -8.23 -7.38 -1.12
C ASP A 152 -7.90 -6.75 0.26
N HIS A 153 -6.69 -6.24 0.42
CA HIS A 153 -6.26 -5.55 1.64
C HIS A 153 -6.50 -4.03 1.62
N LEU A 154 -6.98 -3.49 0.51
CA LEU A 154 -7.38 -2.09 0.43
C LEU A 154 -8.81 -1.90 0.97
N PRO A 155 -9.17 -0.67 1.44
CA PRO A 155 -10.55 -0.36 1.79
C PRO A 155 -11.53 -0.66 0.64
N GLU A 156 -12.75 -1.10 0.98
CA GLU A 156 -13.77 -1.50 -0.02
C GLU A 156 -14.15 -0.36 -0.99
N GLU A 157 -14.03 0.88 -0.54
CA GLU A 157 -14.33 2.07 -1.35
C GLU A 157 -13.24 2.37 -2.39
N MET A 158 -12.07 1.75 -2.27
CA MET A 158 -10.99 1.92 -3.23
C MET A 158 -11.31 1.18 -4.54
N PRO A 159 -10.97 1.76 -5.69
CA PRO A 159 -11.03 1.04 -6.95
C PRO A 159 -9.97 -0.06 -6.99
N PHE A 160 -10.27 -1.14 -7.72
CA PHE A 160 -9.28 -2.18 -8.01
C PHE A 160 -8.14 -1.60 -8.85
N ILE A 161 -6.92 -1.58 -8.32
CA ILE A 161 -5.74 -1.07 -9.01
C ILE A 161 -5.04 -2.22 -9.73
N ASN A 162 -5.17 -2.28 -11.05
CA ASN A 162 -4.57 -3.31 -11.87
C ASN A 162 -3.30 -2.81 -12.55
N GLY A 163 -2.15 -3.17 -12.04
CA GLY A 163 -0.87 -2.82 -12.62
C GLY A 163 0.32 -3.08 -11.71
N LEU A 164 1.52 -2.92 -12.26
CA LEU A 164 2.76 -2.98 -11.51
C LEU A 164 2.92 -1.70 -10.69
N LEU A 165 2.94 -1.80 -9.37
CA LEU A 165 3.05 -0.64 -8.49
C LEU A 165 4.50 -0.33 -8.15
N LYS A 166 4.93 0.87 -8.53
CA LYS A 166 6.20 1.49 -8.14
C LYS A 166 5.96 2.52 -7.02
N LYS A 167 7.03 3.12 -6.49
CA LYS A 167 6.97 4.13 -5.43
C LYS A 167 5.93 5.22 -5.71
N LYS A 168 5.93 5.78 -6.94
CA LYS A 168 5.00 6.85 -7.32
C LYS A 168 3.54 6.38 -7.34
N GLY A 169 3.27 5.20 -7.91
CA GLY A 169 1.93 4.62 -7.91
C GLY A 169 1.39 4.33 -6.52
N LEU A 170 2.25 3.83 -5.60
CA LEU A 170 1.87 3.60 -4.21
C LEU A 170 1.59 4.90 -3.45
N GLN A 171 2.40 5.95 -3.66
CA GLN A 171 2.15 7.26 -3.07
C GLN A 171 0.83 7.84 -3.55
N GLN A 172 0.53 7.73 -4.84
CA GLN A 172 -0.73 8.21 -5.41
C GLN A 172 -1.93 7.39 -4.95
N ALA A 173 -1.79 6.08 -4.80
CA ALA A 173 -2.83 5.23 -4.21
C ALA A 173 -3.15 5.65 -2.77
N GLY A 174 -2.13 5.95 -1.97
CA GLY A 174 -2.29 6.51 -0.62
C GLY A 174 -2.97 7.88 -0.63
N ASN A 175 -2.59 8.77 -1.54
CA ASN A 175 -3.26 10.06 -1.73
C ASN A 175 -4.73 9.89 -2.13
N TYR A 176 -5.03 8.98 -3.04
CA TYR A 176 -6.40 8.68 -3.45
C TYR A 176 -7.24 8.21 -2.25
N CYS A 177 -6.70 7.28 -1.48
CA CYS A 177 -7.35 6.78 -0.26
C CYS A 177 -7.66 7.92 0.71
N TYR A 178 -6.67 8.78 0.99
CA TYR A 178 -6.85 9.92 1.88
C TYR A 178 -7.89 10.94 1.38
N LEU A 179 -7.88 11.24 0.09
CA LEU A 179 -8.81 12.22 -0.50
C LEU A 179 -10.26 11.70 -0.58
N THR A 180 -10.44 10.39 -0.73
CA THR A 180 -11.77 9.78 -0.87
C THR A 180 -12.38 9.34 0.45
N LEU A 181 -11.59 8.85 1.38
CA LEU A 181 -12.04 8.25 2.63
C LEU A 181 -11.76 9.12 3.86
N GLY A 182 -10.88 10.12 3.71
CA GLY A 182 -10.49 10.97 4.82
C GLY A 182 -9.54 10.30 5.81
N SER A 183 -9.39 10.92 6.98
CA SER A 183 -8.48 10.48 8.04
C SER A 183 -9.08 9.46 9.02
N GLU A 184 -10.30 9.00 8.79
CA GLU A 184 -11.02 8.08 9.70
C GLU A 184 -10.80 6.59 9.37
N THR A 185 -9.99 6.28 8.36
CA THR A 185 -9.66 4.89 7.94
C THR A 185 -8.25 4.46 8.31
#